data_e0652ba47becff945e96303bffd97774
#
_entry.id   e0652ba47becff945e96303bffd97774
#
_cell.length_a   1.000
_cell.length_b   1.000
_cell.length_c   1.000
_cell.angle_alpha   90.00
_cell.angle_beta   90.00
_cell.angle_gamma   90.00
#
_symmetry.space_group_name_H-M   'P 1'
#
loop_
_entity.id
_entity.type
_entity.pdbx_description
1 polymer ?
#
loop_
_entity_poly.entity_id
_entity_poly.type
_entity_poly.pdbx_seq_one_letter_code
_entity_poly.pdbx_strand_id
1 'polypeptide(L)'
;MMIEIRIHGRGGQGGVTLAKLIATSRFLQGLSVQAFGLYAAERSGAPIQAFCRYSSQTITNRNLIYEPDHIIVLDPTLVGPAITAGLKAGGWILINSPESPDFFTEQFGHFRIATVDATRIARDNKLGTRSVPIVNTALAGAVGRMLDFPLVEIEAALEHLGFVGGNLAAASRAFEAVQFLDTPADTTPVERVATAAGNGRGHSILDGAGASLPAIKTGQWATEQPHRQQFVPPCNHICPAGNNVQGFLNELANERTDEALEILLRTTPFPSICGRACPAPCMQACNRIEIDGAVNVREMERYAGDHGQVAPERLVEREEKIAIVGSGPAGLTAAYHPVSYTH
;
A
#
# COMPACT_ATOMS: atom_id res chain seq x y z
N MET A 1 9.92 3.15 -27.46
CA MET A 1 9.61 2.03 -26.55
C MET A 1 9.92 2.49 -25.13
N MET A 2 9.10 2.19 -24.14
CA MET A 2 9.34 2.50 -22.73
C MET A 2 9.91 1.26 -22.03
N ILE A 3 10.96 1.42 -21.28
CA ILE A 3 11.56 0.37 -20.44
C ILE A 3 11.28 0.68 -18.98
N GLU A 4 10.84 -0.29 -18.23
CA GLU A 4 10.43 -0.20 -16.85
C GLU A 4 11.22 -1.18 -15.97
N ILE A 5 11.84 -0.65 -14.92
CA ILE A 5 12.73 -1.39 -14.02
C ILE A 5 12.18 -1.30 -12.60
N ARG A 6 12.07 -2.43 -11.93
CA ARG A 6 11.71 -2.52 -10.51
C ARG A 6 12.91 -2.99 -9.70
N ILE A 7 13.20 -2.28 -8.63
CA ILE A 7 14.36 -2.48 -7.79
C ILE A 7 13.88 -2.90 -6.40
N HIS A 8 14.35 -4.05 -5.92
CA HIS A 8 14.06 -4.58 -4.60
C HIS A 8 15.27 -4.45 -3.68
N GLY A 9 15.08 -3.91 -2.50
CA GLY A 9 16.14 -3.75 -1.51
C GLY A 9 15.56 -3.57 -0.11
N ARG A 10 16.44 -3.22 0.83
CA ARG A 10 16.01 -2.82 2.18
C ARG A 10 16.26 -1.33 2.41
N GLY A 11 15.51 -0.74 3.31
CA GLY A 11 15.69 0.64 3.73
C GLY A 11 17.15 0.90 4.14
N GLY A 12 17.76 1.94 3.56
CA GLY A 12 19.17 2.28 3.76
C GLY A 12 20.17 1.71 2.74
N GLN A 13 19.81 0.74 1.89
CA GLN A 13 20.72 0.18 0.87
C GLN A 13 20.85 1.02 -0.40
N GLY A 14 20.10 2.11 -0.53
CA GLY A 14 20.19 3.04 -1.66
C GLY A 14 19.47 2.59 -2.93
N GLY A 15 18.35 1.83 -2.83
CA GLY A 15 17.55 1.43 -3.98
C GLY A 15 17.02 2.62 -4.80
N VAL A 16 16.52 3.67 -4.14
CA VAL A 16 16.07 4.90 -4.82
C VAL A 16 17.23 5.64 -5.48
N THR A 17 18.41 5.62 -4.85
CA THR A 17 19.63 6.20 -5.43
C THR A 17 20.03 5.44 -6.69
N LEU A 18 19.97 4.11 -6.69
CA LEU A 18 20.21 3.30 -7.90
C LEU A 18 19.19 3.63 -9.00
N ALA A 19 17.92 3.75 -8.67
CA ALA A 19 16.89 4.17 -9.63
C ALA A 19 17.23 5.53 -10.27
N LYS A 20 17.67 6.50 -9.45
CA LYS A 20 18.10 7.83 -9.92
C LYS A 20 19.34 7.75 -10.80
N LEU A 21 20.34 6.92 -10.45
CA LEU A 21 21.55 6.73 -11.26
C LEU A 21 21.21 6.20 -12.65
N ILE A 22 20.38 5.15 -12.74
CA ILE A 22 19.91 4.60 -14.02
C ILE A 22 19.14 5.66 -14.82
N ALA A 23 18.21 6.36 -14.17
CA ALA A 23 17.45 7.42 -14.81
C ALA A 23 18.35 8.54 -15.33
N THR A 24 19.34 9.00 -14.53
CA THR A 24 20.27 10.06 -14.92
C THR A 24 21.12 9.65 -16.12
N SER A 25 21.61 8.40 -16.18
CA SER A 25 22.37 7.92 -17.34
C SER A 25 21.54 8.00 -18.63
N ARG A 26 20.25 7.70 -18.55
CA ARG A 26 19.33 7.80 -19.71
C ARG A 26 18.92 9.24 -20.02
N PHE A 27 18.75 10.06 -18.99
CA PHE A 27 18.46 11.49 -19.14
C PHE A 27 19.60 12.22 -19.89
N LEU A 28 20.84 11.94 -19.58
CA LEU A 28 22.00 12.52 -20.25
C LEU A 28 22.08 12.12 -21.74
N GLN A 29 21.40 11.04 -22.13
CA GLN A 29 21.24 10.63 -23.53
C GLN A 29 19.97 11.23 -24.19
N GLY A 30 19.32 12.18 -23.54
CA GLY A 30 18.16 12.88 -24.10
C GLY A 30 16.83 12.12 -23.99
N LEU A 31 16.76 11.06 -23.18
CA LEU A 31 15.53 10.31 -22.95
C LEU A 31 14.66 10.97 -21.87
N SER A 32 13.35 10.75 -21.95
CA SER A 32 12.40 11.05 -20.88
C SER A 32 12.55 9.99 -19.78
N VAL A 33 12.65 10.38 -18.51
CA VAL A 33 12.93 9.47 -17.40
C VAL A 33 12.04 9.75 -16.20
N GLN A 34 11.82 8.72 -15.39
CA GLN A 34 11.25 8.84 -14.05
C GLN A 34 11.98 7.88 -13.11
N ALA A 35 12.29 8.34 -11.90
CA ALA A 35 12.81 7.52 -10.82
C ALA A 35 12.11 7.88 -9.51
N PHE A 36 11.56 6.90 -8.82
CA PHE A 36 10.82 7.10 -7.57
C PHE A 36 10.88 5.86 -6.68
N GLY A 37 10.54 6.03 -5.41
CA GLY A 37 10.46 4.94 -4.44
C GLY A 37 9.02 4.73 -3.99
N LEU A 38 8.70 3.51 -3.57
CA LEU A 38 7.50 3.24 -2.80
C LEU A 38 7.81 3.57 -1.34
N TYR A 39 7.32 4.71 -0.89
CA TYR A 39 7.45 5.14 0.50
C TYR A 39 6.27 4.56 1.31
N ALA A 40 6.49 3.44 1.97
CA ALA A 40 5.63 2.98 3.06
C ALA A 40 6.31 3.38 4.37
N ALA A 41 5.68 3.17 5.54
CA ALA A 41 6.28 3.52 6.84
C ALA A 41 7.72 2.98 6.98
N GLU A 42 8.68 3.78 6.53
CA GLU A 42 10.07 3.39 6.32
C GLU A 42 10.76 3.17 7.67
N ARG A 43 11.05 1.90 7.96
CA ARG A 43 12.01 1.54 8.99
C ARG A 43 13.29 1.08 8.30
N SER A 44 14.44 1.51 8.81
CA SER A 44 15.73 0.99 8.36
C SER A 44 15.72 -0.54 8.37
N GLY A 45 16.11 -1.16 7.24
CA GLY A 45 16.13 -2.61 7.07
C GLY A 45 14.81 -3.25 6.59
N ALA A 46 13.68 -2.53 6.55
CA ALA A 46 12.44 -3.06 5.97
C ALA A 46 12.57 -3.24 4.44
N PRO A 47 11.89 -4.25 3.85
CA PRO A 47 11.83 -4.38 2.38
C PRO A 47 11.23 -3.13 1.74
N ILE A 48 11.90 -2.62 0.70
CA ILE A 48 11.46 -1.46 -0.07
C ILE A 48 11.49 -1.76 -1.56
N GLN A 49 10.72 -1.02 -2.32
CA GLN A 49 10.78 -1.03 -3.78
C GLN A 49 11.13 0.37 -4.29
N ALA A 50 11.97 0.41 -5.31
CA ALA A 50 12.23 1.61 -6.08
C ALA A 50 12.00 1.31 -7.56
N PHE A 51 11.74 2.34 -8.33
CA PHE A 51 11.30 2.21 -9.71
C PHE A 51 12.06 3.19 -10.58
N CYS A 52 12.41 2.73 -11.78
CA CYS A 52 12.97 3.55 -12.84
C CYS A 52 12.25 3.23 -14.14
N ARG A 53 11.91 4.25 -14.91
CA ARG A 53 11.45 4.08 -16.29
C ARG A 53 12.08 5.13 -17.18
N TYR A 54 12.30 4.75 -18.43
CA TYR A 54 12.82 5.66 -19.44
C TYR A 54 12.22 5.37 -20.82
N SER A 55 12.13 6.40 -21.66
CA SER A 55 11.49 6.33 -22.98
C SER A 55 12.03 7.42 -23.90
N SER A 56 12.02 7.15 -25.22
CA SER A 56 12.24 8.17 -26.24
C SER A 56 11.05 9.14 -26.39
N GLN A 57 9.89 8.78 -25.84
CA GLN A 57 8.70 9.64 -25.82
C GLN A 57 8.49 10.20 -24.41
N THR A 58 7.75 11.32 -24.31
CA THR A 58 7.40 11.91 -23.02
C THR A 58 6.61 10.93 -22.16
N ILE A 59 7.05 10.72 -20.92
CA ILE A 59 6.40 9.84 -19.96
C ILE A 59 5.32 10.63 -19.21
N THR A 60 4.07 10.28 -19.43
CA THR A 60 2.92 10.88 -18.75
C THR A 60 2.38 10.00 -17.61
N ASN A 61 2.69 8.71 -17.63
CA ASN A 61 2.27 7.74 -16.63
C ASN A 61 3.02 7.98 -15.30
N ARG A 62 2.27 8.02 -14.18
CA ARG A 62 2.81 8.18 -12.82
C ARG A 62 2.50 7.00 -11.91
N ASN A 63 1.93 5.93 -12.46
CA ASN A 63 1.62 4.72 -11.69
C ASN A 63 2.89 3.97 -11.28
N LEU A 64 2.77 3.10 -10.26
CA LEU A 64 3.80 2.13 -9.93
C LEU A 64 4.05 1.19 -11.12
N ILE A 65 5.23 0.56 -11.13
CA ILE A 65 5.61 -0.41 -12.16
C ILE A 65 5.17 -1.80 -11.70
N TYR A 66 4.09 -2.29 -12.27
CA TYR A 66 3.54 -3.61 -11.94
C TYR A 66 4.08 -4.71 -12.86
N GLU A 67 4.32 -4.39 -14.12
CA GLU A 67 4.85 -5.31 -15.13
C GLU A 67 6.23 -4.81 -15.62
N PRO A 68 7.30 -4.98 -14.82
CA PRO A 68 8.63 -4.51 -15.19
C PRO A 68 9.21 -5.30 -16.36
N ASP A 69 10.05 -4.63 -17.16
CA ASP A 69 10.89 -5.30 -18.17
C ASP A 69 12.09 -5.97 -17.49
N HIS A 70 12.60 -5.40 -16.39
CA HIS A 70 13.74 -5.93 -15.65
C HIS A 70 13.57 -5.73 -14.15
N ILE A 71 14.19 -6.63 -13.37
CA ILE A 71 14.21 -6.58 -11.91
C ILE A 71 15.65 -6.54 -11.40
N ILE A 72 15.88 -5.73 -10.38
CA ILE A 72 17.18 -5.65 -9.69
C ILE A 72 16.96 -5.94 -8.21
N VAL A 73 17.78 -6.82 -7.63
CA VAL A 73 17.71 -7.23 -6.23
C VAL A 73 19.00 -6.83 -5.51
N LEU A 74 18.91 -5.82 -4.64
CA LEU A 74 20.05 -5.33 -3.86
C LEU A 74 20.40 -6.27 -2.72
N ASP A 75 19.41 -6.93 -2.14
CA ASP A 75 19.55 -7.79 -0.97
C ASP A 75 19.14 -9.23 -1.33
N PRO A 76 20.07 -10.18 -1.35
CA PRO A 76 19.78 -11.57 -1.72
C PRO A 76 18.78 -12.23 -0.78
N THR A 77 18.58 -11.73 0.45
CA THR A 77 17.58 -12.26 1.38
C THR A 77 16.14 -11.98 0.95
N LEU A 78 15.93 -11.13 -0.05
CA LEU A 78 14.62 -10.84 -0.63
C LEU A 78 14.28 -11.77 -1.80
N VAL A 79 15.21 -12.61 -2.23
CA VAL A 79 15.01 -13.57 -3.34
C VAL A 79 13.90 -14.55 -2.98
N GLY A 80 12.88 -14.62 -3.83
CA GLY A 80 11.73 -15.49 -3.66
C GLY A 80 10.69 -15.25 -4.75
N PRO A 81 9.63 -16.08 -4.84
CA PRO A 81 8.65 -16.01 -5.93
C PRO A 81 7.96 -14.64 -6.08
N ALA A 82 7.83 -13.91 -4.97
CA ALA A 82 7.14 -12.61 -4.96
C ALA A 82 7.89 -11.52 -5.75
N ILE A 83 9.23 -11.60 -5.87
CA ILE A 83 9.99 -10.56 -6.57
C ILE A 83 9.77 -10.57 -8.08
N THR A 84 9.44 -11.72 -8.66
CA THR A 84 9.24 -11.88 -10.11
C THR A 84 7.82 -11.58 -10.57
N ALA A 85 6.92 -11.25 -9.63
CA ALA A 85 5.52 -10.95 -9.96
C ALA A 85 5.42 -9.86 -11.03
N GLY A 86 4.81 -10.18 -12.16
CA GLY A 86 4.62 -9.26 -13.29
C GLY A 86 5.85 -9.06 -14.19
N LEU A 87 7.00 -9.69 -13.93
CA LEU A 87 8.15 -9.61 -14.82
C LEU A 87 7.78 -10.14 -16.22
N LYS A 88 8.06 -9.34 -17.23
CA LYS A 88 7.77 -9.69 -18.62
C LYS A 88 8.65 -10.84 -19.10
N ALA A 89 8.13 -11.65 -20.02
CA ALA A 89 8.90 -12.74 -20.66
C ALA A 89 10.19 -12.18 -21.31
N GLY A 90 11.31 -12.87 -21.10
CA GLY A 90 12.62 -12.43 -21.57
C GLY A 90 13.26 -11.31 -20.75
N GLY A 91 12.61 -10.89 -19.64
CA GLY A 91 13.18 -9.92 -18.72
C GLY A 91 14.40 -10.42 -17.97
N TRP A 92 15.27 -9.48 -17.56
CA TRP A 92 16.41 -9.77 -16.72
C TRP A 92 16.07 -9.69 -15.23
N ILE A 93 16.72 -10.58 -14.47
CA ILE A 93 16.80 -10.46 -13.00
C ILE A 93 18.28 -10.32 -12.64
N LEU A 94 18.69 -9.13 -12.18
CA LEU A 94 20.01 -8.88 -11.63
C LEU A 94 20.00 -9.05 -10.12
N ILE A 95 20.84 -9.93 -9.58
CA ILE A 95 20.89 -10.25 -8.16
C ILE A 95 22.28 -9.89 -7.60
N ASN A 96 22.31 -9.10 -6.53
CA ASN A 96 23.52 -8.88 -5.75
C ASN A 96 23.83 -10.15 -4.94
N SER A 97 24.67 -11.02 -5.48
CA SER A 97 25.05 -12.27 -4.85
C SER A 97 26.47 -12.68 -5.24
N PRO A 98 27.21 -13.35 -4.34
CA PRO A 98 28.46 -14.02 -4.70
C PRO A 98 28.27 -15.31 -5.51
N GLU A 99 27.04 -15.85 -5.50
CA GLU A 99 26.69 -17.08 -6.22
C GLU A 99 26.61 -16.84 -7.73
N SER A 100 26.92 -17.90 -8.53
CA SER A 100 26.76 -17.84 -9.97
C SER A 100 25.27 -17.79 -10.36
N PRO A 101 24.91 -17.31 -11.57
CA PRO A 101 23.53 -17.29 -12.04
C PRO A 101 22.85 -18.66 -12.01
N ASP A 102 23.61 -19.74 -12.23
CA ASP A 102 23.09 -21.12 -12.23
C ASP A 102 22.44 -21.51 -10.90
N PHE A 103 22.92 -20.95 -9.80
CA PHE A 103 22.34 -21.18 -8.46
C PHE A 103 20.86 -20.79 -8.38
N PHE A 104 20.44 -19.83 -9.18
CA PHE A 104 19.07 -19.30 -9.17
C PHE A 104 18.17 -19.94 -10.25
N THR A 105 18.67 -20.89 -11.01
CA THR A 105 17.94 -21.52 -12.14
C THR A 105 16.66 -22.23 -11.68
N GLU A 106 16.70 -22.91 -10.53
CA GLU A 106 15.52 -23.60 -9.99
C GLU A 106 14.36 -22.65 -9.72
N GLN A 107 14.66 -21.42 -9.26
CA GLN A 107 13.64 -20.44 -8.93
C GLN A 107 13.24 -19.57 -10.11
N PHE A 108 14.17 -19.22 -10.98
CA PHE A 108 14.01 -18.19 -12.01
C PHE A 108 14.41 -18.66 -13.42
N GLY A 109 14.53 -19.96 -13.66
CA GLY A 109 15.06 -20.51 -14.91
C GLY A 109 14.30 -20.16 -16.19
N HIS A 110 13.15 -19.51 -16.09
CA HIS A 110 12.41 -18.98 -17.25
C HIS A 110 12.76 -17.53 -17.57
N PHE A 111 13.58 -16.89 -16.76
CA PHE A 111 14.04 -15.52 -16.97
C PHE A 111 15.55 -15.50 -17.23
N ARG A 112 16.03 -14.43 -17.79
CA ARG A 112 17.46 -14.18 -17.94
C ARG A 112 18.01 -13.75 -16.59
N ILE A 113 19.08 -14.40 -16.13
CA ILE A 113 19.61 -14.18 -14.79
C ILE A 113 20.99 -13.54 -14.91
N ALA A 114 21.22 -12.50 -14.12
CA ALA A 114 22.55 -11.90 -13.95
C ALA A 114 22.89 -11.83 -12.46
N THR A 115 24.16 -12.10 -12.10
CA THR A 115 24.64 -11.98 -10.74
C THR A 115 25.93 -11.17 -10.68
N VAL A 116 26.11 -10.46 -9.56
CA VAL A 116 27.35 -9.75 -9.23
C VAL A 116 27.50 -9.61 -7.72
N ASP A 117 28.68 -9.86 -7.19
CA ASP A 117 28.97 -9.60 -5.78
C ASP A 117 29.30 -8.09 -5.56
N ALA A 118 28.25 -7.27 -5.68
CA ALA A 118 28.35 -5.84 -5.45
C ALA A 118 28.69 -5.52 -3.98
N THR A 119 28.35 -6.40 -3.05
CA THR A 119 28.68 -6.27 -1.64
C THR A 119 30.18 -6.33 -1.40
N ARG A 120 30.88 -7.30 -1.99
CA ARG A 120 32.33 -7.41 -1.94
C ARG A 120 33.00 -6.23 -2.64
N ILE A 121 32.52 -5.88 -3.85
CA ILE A 121 33.05 -4.75 -4.62
C ILE A 121 32.91 -3.44 -3.83
N ALA A 122 31.79 -3.19 -3.19
CA ALA A 122 31.58 -2.01 -2.36
C ALA A 122 32.55 -1.97 -1.16
N ARG A 123 32.73 -3.10 -0.47
CA ARG A 123 33.69 -3.22 0.65
C ARG A 123 35.14 -2.92 0.22
N ASP A 124 35.59 -3.50 -0.90
CA ASP A 124 36.91 -3.32 -1.44
C ASP A 124 37.19 -1.85 -1.78
N ASN A 125 36.15 -1.13 -2.25
CA ASN A 125 36.23 0.29 -2.59
C ASN A 125 35.86 1.22 -1.42
N LYS A 126 35.69 0.69 -0.19
CA LYS A 126 35.41 1.42 1.04
C LYS A 126 34.10 2.25 0.95
N LEU A 127 33.07 1.70 0.27
CA LEU A 127 31.75 2.32 0.15
C LEU A 127 30.85 1.88 1.29
N GLY A 128 30.46 2.83 2.12
CA GLY A 128 29.70 2.58 3.34
C GLY A 128 30.57 2.13 4.51
N THR A 129 29.98 1.37 5.43
CA THR A 129 30.68 0.78 6.58
C THR A 129 30.93 -0.72 6.35
N ARG A 130 31.78 -1.33 7.17
CA ARG A 130 32.05 -2.78 7.08
C ARG A 130 30.79 -3.62 7.31
N SER A 131 29.88 -3.15 8.17
CA SER A 131 28.61 -3.79 8.49
C SER A 131 27.49 -3.46 7.51
N VAL A 132 27.53 -2.28 6.89
CA VAL A 132 26.51 -1.82 5.92
C VAL A 132 27.20 -1.26 4.69
N PRO A 133 27.62 -2.11 3.74
CA PRO A 133 28.20 -1.67 2.49
C PRO A 133 27.13 -0.99 1.60
N ILE A 134 27.54 0.05 0.89
CA ILE A 134 26.66 0.78 -0.03
C ILE A 134 26.87 0.22 -1.45
N VAL A 135 25.93 -0.58 -1.93
CA VAL A 135 26.04 -1.37 -3.16
C VAL A 135 25.48 -0.70 -4.41
N ASN A 136 24.77 0.41 -4.26
CA ASN A 136 24.01 1.05 -5.34
C ASN A 136 24.88 1.49 -6.54
N THR A 137 26.07 2.05 -6.30
CA THR A 137 26.95 2.52 -7.39
C THR A 137 27.62 1.34 -8.11
N ALA A 138 28.01 0.30 -7.40
CA ALA A 138 28.47 -0.94 -8.02
C ALA A 138 27.37 -1.58 -8.88
N LEU A 139 26.14 -1.69 -8.35
CA LEU A 139 25.01 -2.23 -9.11
C LEU A 139 24.67 -1.37 -10.32
N ALA A 140 24.89 -0.05 -10.30
CA ALA A 140 24.69 0.79 -11.48
C ALA A 140 25.60 0.35 -12.63
N GLY A 141 26.87 0.00 -12.36
CA GLY A 141 27.77 -0.57 -13.35
C GLY A 141 27.27 -1.91 -13.91
N ALA A 142 26.86 -2.83 -13.03
CA ALA A 142 26.31 -4.13 -13.45
C ALA A 142 25.03 -3.98 -14.30
N VAL A 143 24.14 -3.03 -13.95
CA VAL A 143 22.96 -2.68 -14.76
C VAL A 143 23.37 -2.15 -16.13
N GLY A 144 24.40 -1.28 -16.18
CA GLY A 144 24.93 -0.79 -17.45
C GLY A 144 25.32 -1.94 -18.38
N ARG A 145 26.06 -2.93 -17.86
CA ARG A 145 26.48 -4.10 -18.63
C ARG A 145 25.29 -4.99 -19.05
N MET A 146 24.34 -5.19 -18.14
CA MET A 146 23.16 -6.02 -18.37
C MET A 146 22.22 -5.44 -19.45
N LEU A 147 22.12 -4.12 -19.53
CA LEU A 147 21.25 -3.38 -20.45
C LEU A 147 21.99 -2.79 -21.65
N ASP A 148 23.24 -3.21 -21.87
CA ASP A 148 24.11 -2.74 -22.96
C ASP A 148 24.31 -1.20 -22.99
N PHE A 149 24.35 -0.58 -21.81
CA PHE A 149 24.75 0.82 -21.70
C PHE A 149 26.27 0.93 -21.68
N PRO A 150 26.87 1.80 -22.46
CA PRO A 150 28.30 2.06 -22.36
C PRO A 150 28.70 2.49 -20.95
N LEU A 151 29.82 1.98 -20.44
CA LEU A 151 30.29 2.31 -19.08
C LEU A 151 30.43 3.83 -18.87
N VAL A 152 30.87 4.55 -19.90
CA VAL A 152 31.05 6.02 -19.87
C VAL A 152 29.72 6.75 -19.55
N GLU A 153 28.56 6.21 -19.93
CA GLU A 153 27.28 6.82 -19.62
C GLU A 153 26.89 6.62 -18.15
N ILE A 154 27.29 5.50 -17.55
CA ILE A 154 27.14 5.25 -16.12
C ILE A 154 28.08 6.14 -15.31
N GLU A 155 29.34 6.28 -15.75
CA GLU A 155 30.32 7.15 -15.11
C GLU A 155 29.87 8.62 -15.16
N ALA A 156 29.41 9.10 -16.31
CA ALA A 156 28.83 10.45 -16.45
C ALA A 156 27.64 10.69 -15.52
N ALA A 157 26.77 9.71 -15.33
CA ALA A 157 25.64 9.81 -14.40
C ALA A 157 26.11 9.84 -12.94
N LEU A 158 27.12 9.05 -12.58
CA LEU A 158 27.73 9.07 -11.26
C LEU A 158 28.33 10.44 -10.95
N GLU A 159 29.15 10.98 -11.86
CA GLU A 159 29.73 12.29 -11.73
C GLU A 159 28.71 13.41 -11.63
N HIS A 160 27.68 13.36 -12.48
CA HIS A 160 26.57 14.32 -12.47
C HIS A 160 25.83 14.36 -11.11
N LEU A 161 25.73 13.23 -10.44
CA LEU A 161 25.12 13.11 -9.11
C LEU A 161 26.11 13.28 -7.96
N GLY A 162 27.38 13.62 -8.25
CA GLY A 162 28.41 13.88 -7.26
C GLY A 162 29.08 12.63 -6.69
N PHE A 163 28.92 11.46 -7.30
CA PHE A 163 29.61 10.23 -6.92
C PHE A 163 30.98 10.17 -7.63
N VAL A 164 32.06 10.25 -6.86
CA VAL A 164 33.41 10.28 -7.38
C VAL A 164 34.33 9.23 -6.71
N GLY A 165 35.50 9.05 -7.20
CA GLY A 165 36.52 8.19 -6.60
C GLY A 165 36.12 6.72 -6.52
N GLY A 166 36.03 6.16 -5.33
CA GLY A 166 35.66 4.75 -5.10
C GLY A 166 34.36 4.31 -5.72
N ASN A 167 33.40 5.23 -5.95
CA ASN A 167 32.13 4.91 -6.60
C ASN A 167 32.30 4.59 -8.09
N LEU A 168 33.14 5.35 -8.81
CA LEU A 168 33.46 5.08 -10.21
C LEU A 168 34.22 3.74 -10.34
N ALA A 169 35.21 3.51 -9.50
CA ALA A 169 35.95 2.26 -9.49
C ALA A 169 35.05 1.04 -9.18
N ALA A 170 34.08 1.19 -8.27
CA ALA A 170 33.15 0.12 -7.96
C ALA A 170 32.19 -0.16 -9.12
N ALA A 171 31.70 0.86 -9.81
CA ALA A 171 30.85 0.71 -10.99
C ALA A 171 31.58 0.01 -12.13
N SER A 172 32.81 0.43 -12.45
CA SER A 172 33.66 -0.19 -13.48
C SER A 172 33.96 -1.66 -13.16
N ARG A 173 34.36 -1.98 -11.93
CA ARG A 173 34.56 -3.38 -11.50
C ARG A 173 33.33 -4.24 -11.59
N ALA A 174 32.18 -3.70 -11.22
CA ALA A 174 30.93 -4.46 -11.30
C ALA A 174 30.46 -4.65 -12.75
N PHE A 175 30.70 -3.67 -13.61
CA PHE A 175 30.45 -3.77 -15.05
C PHE A 175 31.23 -4.94 -15.68
N GLU A 176 32.48 -5.17 -15.27
CA GLU A 176 33.29 -6.28 -15.76
C GLU A 176 32.99 -7.63 -15.09
N ALA A 177 32.59 -7.61 -13.80
CA ALA A 177 32.44 -8.79 -12.98
C ALA A 177 31.03 -9.44 -13.05
N VAL A 178 30.05 -8.79 -13.66
CA VAL A 178 28.70 -9.35 -13.76
C VAL A 178 28.71 -10.61 -14.63
N GLN A 179 28.04 -11.64 -14.11
CA GLN A 179 27.90 -12.93 -14.79
C GLN A 179 26.47 -13.08 -15.33
N PHE A 180 26.33 -13.74 -16.45
CA PHE A 180 25.06 -13.88 -17.14
C PHE A 180 24.71 -15.36 -17.37
N LEU A 181 23.44 -15.67 -17.29
CA LEU A 181 22.83 -16.88 -17.79
C LEU A 181 21.67 -16.49 -18.71
N ASP A 182 21.91 -16.59 -20.00
CA ASP A 182 20.86 -16.47 -21.02
C ASP A 182 20.11 -17.80 -21.09
N THR A 183 18.95 -17.87 -20.47
CA THR A 183 18.08 -19.02 -20.63
C THR A 183 17.40 -18.94 -22.00
N PRO A 184 17.39 -19.99 -22.82
CA PRO A 184 16.67 -19.99 -24.08
C PRO A 184 15.21 -19.65 -23.83
N ALA A 185 14.65 -18.82 -24.69
CA ALA A 185 13.24 -18.41 -24.66
C ALA A 185 12.31 -19.56 -25.12
N ASP A 186 12.44 -20.74 -24.56
CA ASP A 186 11.44 -21.78 -24.67
C ASP A 186 10.40 -21.58 -23.58
N THR A 187 9.64 -20.51 -23.77
CA THR A 187 8.60 -20.11 -22.88
C THR A 187 7.30 -20.76 -23.27
N THR A 188 7.02 -21.90 -22.70
CA THR A 188 5.63 -22.17 -22.33
C THR A 188 5.20 -21.05 -21.37
N PRO A 189 4.09 -20.34 -21.63
CA PRO A 189 3.58 -19.38 -20.70
C PRO A 189 3.41 -20.09 -19.35
N VAL A 190 4.05 -19.59 -18.31
CA VAL A 190 3.76 -20.04 -16.95
C VAL A 190 2.26 -19.91 -16.78
N GLU A 191 1.56 -21.05 -16.72
CA GLU A 191 0.16 -21.07 -16.31
C GLU A 191 0.09 -20.22 -15.04
N ARG A 192 -0.69 -19.15 -15.11
CA ARG A 192 -0.99 -18.36 -13.92
C ARG A 192 -1.50 -19.37 -12.92
N VAL A 193 -0.71 -19.63 -11.87
CA VAL A 193 -1.23 -20.31 -10.70
C VAL A 193 -2.40 -19.46 -10.25
N ALA A 194 -3.58 -19.83 -10.71
CA ALA A 194 -4.81 -19.33 -10.19
C ALA A 194 -4.86 -19.82 -8.75
N THR A 195 -4.31 -19.03 -7.83
CA THR A 195 -4.60 -19.21 -6.42
C THR A 195 -6.11 -19.22 -6.34
N ALA A 196 -6.65 -20.37 -5.92
CA ALA A 196 -8.07 -20.62 -5.82
C ALA A 196 -8.72 -19.39 -5.17
N ALA A 197 -9.47 -18.63 -5.99
CA ALA A 197 -10.31 -17.56 -5.50
C ALA A 197 -11.29 -18.22 -4.55
N GLY A 198 -11.06 -18.03 -3.26
CA GLY A 198 -12.05 -18.33 -2.25
C GLY A 198 -13.34 -17.63 -2.66
N ASN A 199 -14.44 -18.38 -2.70
CA ASN A 199 -15.77 -17.92 -3.04
C ASN A 199 -16.32 -16.90 -2.01
N GLY A 200 -15.62 -15.79 -1.84
CA GLY A 200 -16.13 -14.62 -1.13
C GLY A 200 -16.71 -13.65 -2.16
N ARG A 201 -18.03 -13.71 -2.37
CA ARG A 201 -18.74 -12.67 -3.12
C ARG A 201 -18.70 -11.38 -2.30
N GLY A 202 -17.62 -10.60 -2.46
CA GLY A 202 -17.62 -9.20 -2.12
C GLY A 202 -18.50 -8.47 -3.14
N HIS A 203 -19.63 -7.91 -2.70
CA HIS A 203 -20.39 -7.00 -3.54
C HIS A 203 -19.53 -5.78 -3.86
N SER A 204 -19.12 -5.63 -5.11
CA SER A 204 -18.53 -4.41 -5.61
C SER A 204 -19.63 -3.33 -5.69
N ILE A 205 -19.32 -2.13 -5.27
CA ILE A 205 -20.20 -0.95 -5.43
C ILE A 205 -20.59 -0.73 -6.91
N LEU A 206 -19.89 -1.38 -7.84
CA LEU A 206 -20.08 -1.27 -9.28
C LEU A 206 -20.96 -2.38 -9.89
N ASP A 207 -21.40 -3.36 -9.11
CA ASP A 207 -22.20 -4.49 -9.61
C ASP A 207 -23.62 -4.10 -10.10
N GLY A 208 -24.03 -2.85 -9.86
CA GLY A 208 -25.32 -2.32 -10.34
C GLY A 208 -25.28 -1.71 -11.75
N ALA A 209 -24.14 -1.55 -12.37
CA ALA A 209 -23.99 -0.73 -13.59
C ALA A 209 -23.95 -1.52 -14.90
N GLY A 210 -24.11 -2.84 -14.91
CA GLY A 210 -24.30 -3.65 -16.14
C GLY A 210 -23.17 -3.56 -17.21
N ALA A 211 -22.09 -2.82 -16.94
CA ALA A 211 -20.94 -2.74 -17.82
C ALA A 211 -19.81 -3.55 -17.21
N SER A 212 -19.32 -4.58 -17.93
CA SER A 212 -18.07 -5.23 -17.59
C SER A 212 -16.93 -4.22 -17.76
N LEU A 213 -16.59 -3.53 -16.66
CA LEU A 213 -15.36 -2.74 -16.65
C LEU A 213 -14.18 -3.69 -16.85
N PRO A 214 -13.21 -3.33 -17.71
CA PRO A 214 -12.00 -4.12 -17.85
C PRO A 214 -11.38 -4.29 -16.47
N ALA A 215 -10.97 -5.52 -16.13
CA ALA A 215 -10.35 -5.82 -14.85
C ALA A 215 -9.18 -4.84 -14.63
N ILE A 216 -9.33 -3.95 -13.66
CA ILE A 216 -8.27 -3.02 -13.30
C ILE A 216 -7.17 -3.87 -12.66
N LYS A 217 -6.10 -4.11 -13.40
CA LYS A 217 -4.93 -4.82 -12.89
C LYS A 217 -4.20 -3.87 -11.93
N THR A 218 -4.45 -4.02 -10.65
CA THR A 218 -3.83 -3.23 -9.57
C THR A 218 -2.57 -3.90 -9.00
N GLY A 219 -1.81 -4.62 -9.83
CA GLY A 219 -0.58 -5.29 -9.42
C GLY A 219 -0.79 -6.31 -8.29
N GLN A 220 0.02 -6.25 -7.25
CA GLN A 220 -0.11 -7.17 -6.10
C GLN A 220 -1.44 -7.04 -5.34
N TRP A 221 -2.16 -5.97 -5.48
CA TRP A 221 -3.50 -5.82 -4.92
C TRP A 221 -4.52 -6.77 -5.55
N ALA A 222 -4.22 -7.38 -6.70
CA ALA A 222 -5.05 -8.43 -7.27
C ALA A 222 -4.98 -9.75 -6.49
N THR A 223 -3.92 -9.95 -5.69
CA THR A 223 -3.70 -11.14 -4.86
C THR A 223 -3.86 -10.88 -3.36
N GLU A 224 -3.79 -9.62 -2.95
CA GLU A 224 -4.04 -9.19 -1.57
C GLU A 224 -5.39 -8.47 -1.53
N GLN A 225 -6.40 -9.09 -0.97
CA GLN A 225 -7.60 -8.36 -0.60
C GLN A 225 -7.19 -7.33 0.46
N PRO A 226 -7.42 -6.02 0.23
CA PRO A 226 -7.24 -5.06 1.29
C PRO A 226 -8.18 -5.45 2.43
N HIS A 227 -7.65 -5.96 3.52
CA HIS A 227 -8.40 -6.13 4.74
C HIS A 227 -8.74 -4.73 5.21
N ARG A 228 -9.93 -4.26 4.87
CA ARG A 228 -10.49 -3.06 5.47
C ARG A 228 -10.79 -3.42 6.92
N GLN A 229 -9.83 -3.21 7.80
CA GLN A 229 -10.16 -3.01 9.18
C GLN A 229 -10.97 -1.72 9.23
N GLN A 230 -12.24 -1.87 9.51
CA GLN A 230 -13.05 -0.72 9.87
C GLN A 230 -12.52 -0.25 11.21
N PHE A 231 -11.62 0.72 11.19
CA PHE A 231 -11.28 1.45 12.39
C PHE A 231 -12.53 2.22 12.78
N VAL A 232 -13.05 1.92 13.97
CA VAL A 232 -14.16 2.66 14.54
C VAL A 232 -13.71 4.12 14.63
N PRO A 233 -14.44 5.09 14.02
CA PRO A 233 -14.02 6.48 14.06
C PRO A 233 -13.95 6.97 15.52
N PRO A 234 -13.06 7.92 15.85
CA PRO A 234 -12.89 8.39 17.24
C PRO A 234 -14.19 8.79 17.92
N CYS A 235 -15.11 9.42 17.19
CA CYS A 235 -16.42 9.81 17.71
C CYS A 235 -17.28 8.63 18.14
N ASN A 236 -17.25 7.51 17.42
CA ASN A 236 -17.95 6.29 17.82
C ASN A 236 -17.25 5.60 19.00
N HIS A 237 -15.91 5.57 18.97
CA HIS A 237 -15.11 4.88 19.99
C HIS A 237 -15.23 5.52 21.37
N ILE A 238 -15.22 6.86 21.43
CA ILE A 238 -15.23 7.61 22.69
C ILE A 238 -16.65 7.82 23.26
N CYS A 239 -17.69 7.55 22.45
CA CYS A 239 -19.07 7.72 22.89
C CYS A 239 -19.41 6.71 24.00
N PRO A 240 -19.74 7.14 25.24
CA PRO A 240 -20.02 6.20 26.33
C PRO A 240 -21.33 5.42 26.12
N ALA A 241 -22.24 5.91 25.27
CA ALA A 241 -23.46 5.22 24.90
C ALA A 241 -23.25 4.25 23.71
N GLY A 242 -22.08 4.27 23.07
CA GLY A 242 -21.80 3.43 21.91
C GLY A 242 -22.58 3.81 20.65
N ASN A 243 -22.98 5.08 20.52
CA ASN A 243 -23.71 5.56 19.34
C ASN A 243 -22.90 5.37 18.06
N ASN A 244 -23.57 4.96 16.99
CA ASN A 244 -23.02 5.02 15.65
C ASN A 244 -23.10 6.45 15.11
N VAL A 245 -22.15 7.29 15.58
CA VAL A 245 -22.14 8.74 15.27
C VAL A 245 -22.01 8.97 13.76
N GLN A 246 -21.11 8.25 13.11
CA GLN A 246 -20.90 8.38 11.67
C GLN A 246 -22.16 7.97 10.89
N GLY A 247 -22.82 6.90 11.33
CA GLY A 247 -24.03 6.40 10.68
C GLY A 247 -25.18 7.43 10.73
N PHE A 248 -25.55 7.93 11.91
CA PHE A 248 -26.66 8.87 11.98
C PHE A 248 -26.37 10.22 11.32
N LEU A 249 -25.12 10.70 11.38
CA LEU A 249 -24.71 11.91 10.66
C LEU A 249 -24.80 11.74 9.13
N ASN A 250 -24.47 10.57 8.63
CA ASN A 250 -24.63 10.27 7.20
C ASN A 250 -26.09 10.30 6.78
N GLU A 251 -26.99 9.75 7.58
CA GLU A 251 -28.42 9.81 7.27
C GLU A 251 -28.95 11.24 7.31
N LEU A 252 -28.56 12.05 8.29
CA LEU A 252 -28.89 13.47 8.32
C LEU A 252 -28.35 14.26 7.13
N ALA A 253 -27.15 13.96 6.69
CA ALA A 253 -26.55 14.58 5.50
C ALA A 253 -27.32 14.24 4.20
N ASN A 254 -28.06 13.13 4.19
CA ASN A 254 -28.92 12.71 3.10
C ASN A 254 -30.41 13.10 3.35
N GLU A 255 -30.68 13.98 4.29
CA GLU A 255 -32.04 14.47 4.66
C GLU A 255 -32.99 13.34 5.15
N ARG A 256 -32.43 12.24 5.62
CA ARG A 256 -33.16 11.09 6.17
C ARG A 256 -33.17 11.13 7.69
N THR A 257 -34.02 11.99 8.25
CA THR A 257 -34.02 12.25 9.70
C THR A 257 -34.58 11.09 10.50
N ASP A 258 -35.57 10.37 9.96
CA ASP A 258 -36.19 9.22 10.62
C ASP A 258 -35.20 8.04 10.74
N GLU A 259 -34.44 7.76 9.68
CA GLU A 259 -33.39 6.73 9.69
C GLU A 259 -32.23 7.11 10.62
N ALA A 260 -31.88 8.38 10.70
CA ALA A 260 -30.90 8.87 11.65
C ALA A 260 -31.35 8.64 13.10
N LEU A 261 -32.63 8.93 13.41
CA LEU A 261 -33.22 8.65 14.70
C LEU A 261 -33.28 7.15 15.00
N GLU A 262 -33.61 6.32 14.03
CA GLU A 262 -33.61 4.86 14.16
C GLU A 262 -32.22 4.33 14.57
N ILE A 263 -31.17 4.84 13.94
CA ILE A 263 -29.78 4.48 14.30
C ILE A 263 -29.46 4.87 15.75
N LEU A 264 -29.86 6.08 16.18
CA LEU A 264 -29.65 6.56 17.55
C LEU A 264 -30.40 5.72 18.58
N LEU A 265 -31.65 5.38 18.31
CA LEU A 265 -32.52 4.62 19.21
C LEU A 265 -31.99 3.21 19.51
N ARG A 266 -31.09 2.67 18.73
CA ARG A 266 -30.45 1.37 19.00
C ARG A 266 -29.62 1.38 20.29
N THR A 267 -29.06 2.53 20.65
CA THR A 267 -28.16 2.69 21.81
C THR A 267 -28.56 3.78 22.78
N THR A 268 -29.28 4.80 22.31
CA THR A 268 -29.67 5.98 23.10
C THR A 268 -31.18 6.23 22.97
N PRO A 269 -32.01 5.87 23.99
CA PRO A 269 -33.46 6.04 23.91
C PRO A 269 -33.92 7.50 24.02
N PHE A 270 -33.02 8.44 24.39
CA PHE A 270 -33.35 9.84 24.60
C PHE A 270 -32.43 10.79 23.84
N PRO A 271 -32.33 10.72 22.50
CA PRO A 271 -31.40 11.53 21.74
C PRO A 271 -31.64 13.05 21.90
N SER A 272 -32.89 13.49 22.01
CA SER A 272 -33.22 14.90 22.30
C SER A 272 -32.65 15.39 23.63
N ILE A 273 -32.70 14.56 24.67
CA ILE A 273 -32.19 14.92 26.01
C ILE A 273 -30.65 14.84 26.01
N CYS A 274 -30.10 13.77 25.49
CA CYS A 274 -28.65 13.57 25.39
C CYS A 274 -28.01 14.69 24.54
N GLY A 275 -28.61 15.06 23.42
CA GLY A 275 -28.15 16.17 22.61
C GLY A 275 -28.16 17.55 23.32
N ARG A 276 -28.87 17.69 24.44
CA ARG A 276 -28.85 18.89 25.28
C ARG A 276 -27.90 18.81 26.46
N ALA A 277 -27.75 17.66 27.08
CA ALA A 277 -27.06 17.46 28.34
C ALA A 277 -25.68 16.81 28.22
N CYS A 278 -25.38 16.12 27.13
CA CYS A 278 -24.12 15.40 26.94
C CYS A 278 -22.91 16.34 26.89
N PRO A 279 -21.80 16.06 27.62
CA PRO A 279 -20.56 16.83 27.51
C PRO A 279 -19.86 16.67 26.16
N ALA A 280 -20.36 15.82 25.28
CA ALA A 280 -19.91 15.60 23.90
C ALA A 280 -18.41 15.26 23.77
N PRO A 281 -17.91 14.20 24.42
CA PRO A 281 -16.51 13.78 24.29
C PRO A 281 -16.14 13.44 22.84
N CYS A 282 -17.11 13.00 22.04
CA CYS A 282 -16.94 12.76 20.61
C CYS A 282 -16.52 14.01 19.82
N MET A 283 -16.96 15.19 20.23
CA MET A 283 -16.53 16.46 19.62
C MET A 283 -15.11 16.83 20.03
N GLN A 284 -14.69 16.50 21.25
CA GLN A 284 -13.32 16.78 21.73
C GLN A 284 -12.28 15.88 21.04
N ALA A 285 -12.66 14.66 20.65
CA ALA A 285 -11.81 13.71 19.95
C ALA A 285 -11.99 13.74 18.41
N CYS A 286 -12.66 14.75 17.89
CA CYS A 286 -12.95 14.82 16.45
C CYS A 286 -11.69 15.11 15.64
N ASN A 287 -11.36 14.25 14.66
CA ASN A 287 -10.20 14.45 13.78
C ASN A 287 -10.29 15.74 12.95
N ARG A 288 -11.47 16.31 12.77
CA ARG A 288 -11.66 17.56 12.02
C ARG A 288 -11.22 18.82 12.78
N ILE A 289 -10.97 18.72 14.09
CA ILE A 289 -10.50 19.86 14.90
C ILE A 289 -9.26 20.52 14.29
N GLU A 290 -8.35 19.72 13.74
CA GLU A 290 -7.11 20.19 13.14
C GLU A 290 -7.27 20.77 11.73
N ILE A 291 -8.46 20.64 11.12
CA ILE A 291 -8.73 21.07 9.74
C ILE A 291 -9.64 22.29 9.70
N ASP A 292 -10.86 22.15 10.21
CA ASP A 292 -11.92 23.16 10.09
C ASP A 292 -12.85 23.22 11.31
N GLY A 293 -12.54 22.47 12.36
CA GLY A 293 -13.29 22.40 13.60
C GLY A 293 -14.06 21.11 13.81
N ALA A 294 -14.47 20.87 15.04
CA ALA A 294 -15.21 19.66 15.40
C ALA A 294 -16.60 19.63 14.74
N VAL A 295 -17.02 18.47 14.28
CA VAL A 295 -18.40 18.26 13.85
C VAL A 295 -19.33 18.42 15.04
N ASN A 296 -20.41 19.21 14.89
CA ASN A 296 -21.35 19.48 15.98
C ASN A 296 -22.32 18.29 16.20
N VAL A 297 -21.74 17.16 16.63
CA VAL A 297 -22.44 15.89 16.83
C VAL A 297 -23.63 16.04 17.77
N ARG A 298 -23.44 16.80 18.88
CA ARG A 298 -24.46 16.98 19.91
C ARG A 298 -25.73 17.66 19.39
N GLU A 299 -25.57 18.73 18.61
CA GLU A 299 -26.73 19.44 18.04
C GLU A 299 -27.41 18.60 16.95
N MET A 300 -26.65 17.80 16.19
CA MET A 300 -27.21 16.89 15.21
C MET A 300 -27.98 15.74 15.86
N GLU A 301 -27.48 15.20 16.99
CA GLU A 301 -28.21 14.20 17.80
C GLU A 301 -29.52 14.80 18.34
N ARG A 302 -29.47 16.03 18.86
CA ARG A 302 -30.66 16.75 19.27
C ARG A 302 -31.66 16.94 18.13
N TYR A 303 -31.16 17.38 16.98
CA TYR A 303 -32.01 17.60 15.80
C TYR A 303 -32.72 16.32 15.37
N ALA A 304 -32.00 15.21 15.27
CA ALA A 304 -32.62 13.93 14.92
C ALA A 304 -33.67 13.49 15.95
N GLY A 305 -33.40 13.70 17.25
CA GLY A 305 -34.35 13.37 18.31
C GLY A 305 -35.58 14.28 18.36
N ASP A 306 -35.44 15.57 18.02
CA ASP A 306 -36.54 16.55 18.04
C ASP A 306 -37.44 16.46 16.79
N HIS A 307 -36.92 16.02 15.65
CA HIS A 307 -37.61 16.09 14.36
C HIS A 307 -37.87 14.72 13.73
N GLY A 308 -37.12 13.69 14.07
CA GLY A 308 -37.35 12.34 13.55
C GLY A 308 -38.61 11.70 14.16
N GLN A 309 -39.24 10.88 13.35
CA GLN A 309 -40.46 10.13 13.74
C GLN A 309 -40.22 8.64 13.48
N VAL A 310 -40.01 7.90 14.56
CA VAL A 310 -39.87 6.43 14.52
C VAL A 310 -40.93 5.81 15.38
N ALA A 311 -41.79 4.98 14.77
CA ALA A 311 -42.76 4.22 15.52
C ALA A 311 -42.06 3.17 16.37
N PRO A 312 -42.33 3.06 17.67
CA PRO A 312 -41.74 2.02 18.49
C PRO A 312 -42.19 0.64 17.96
N GLU A 313 -41.23 -0.17 17.56
CA GLU A 313 -41.48 -1.54 17.17
C GLU A 313 -41.83 -2.34 18.43
N ARG A 314 -43.05 -2.86 18.53
CA ARG A 314 -43.41 -3.78 19.61
C ARG A 314 -42.85 -5.15 19.25
N LEU A 315 -41.76 -5.50 19.89
CA LEU A 315 -41.24 -6.85 19.85
C LEU A 315 -42.09 -7.78 20.74
N VAL A 316 -42.04 -9.04 20.43
CA VAL A 316 -42.86 -10.14 20.97
C VAL A 316 -43.15 -10.04 22.48
N GLU A 317 -44.39 -10.14 22.90
CA GLU A 317 -44.74 -10.26 24.33
C GLU A 317 -44.10 -11.52 24.94
N ARG A 318 -43.33 -11.31 26.02
CA ARG A 318 -42.73 -12.38 26.81
C ARG A 318 -43.49 -12.57 28.12
N GLU A 319 -43.43 -13.77 28.63
CA GLU A 319 -44.12 -14.12 29.90
C GLU A 319 -43.36 -13.56 31.13
N GLU A 320 -42.06 -13.21 30.97
CA GLU A 320 -41.24 -12.69 32.08
C GLU A 320 -41.67 -11.29 32.48
N LYS A 321 -41.83 -11.08 33.79
CA LYS A 321 -42.19 -9.79 34.37
C LYS A 321 -40.99 -9.16 35.04
N ILE A 322 -40.57 -7.99 34.56
CA ILE A 322 -39.45 -7.20 35.11
C ILE A 322 -40.05 -5.98 35.81
N ALA A 323 -39.68 -5.77 37.09
CA ALA A 323 -40.02 -4.57 37.83
C ALA A 323 -38.85 -3.59 37.83
N ILE A 324 -39.08 -2.36 37.40
CA ILE A 324 -38.06 -1.29 37.40
C ILE A 324 -38.53 -0.24 38.40
N VAL A 325 -37.69 0.05 39.39
CA VAL A 325 -37.95 1.05 40.43
C VAL A 325 -37.16 2.32 40.12
N GLY A 326 -37.89 3.39 39.84
CA GLY A 326 -37.34 4.71 39.51
C GLY A 326 -37.61 5.12 38.04
N SER A 327 -38.00 6.37 37.86
CA SER A 327 -38.34 6.97 36.56
C SER A 327 -37.27 7.98 36.07
N GLY A 328 -36.06 7.89 36.60
CA GLY A 328 -34.92 8.66 36.10
C GLY A 328 -34.35 8.09 34.80
N PRO A 329 -33.34 8.73 34.19
CA PRO A 329 -32.75 8.31 32.91
C PRO A 329 -32.34 6.83 32.93
N ALA A 330 -31.73 6.35 34.00
CA ALA A 330 -31.30 4.96 34.14
C ALA A 330 -32.48 3.97 34.14
N GLY A 331 -33.55 4.26 34.91
CA GLY A 331 -34.74 3.41 34.96
C GLY A 331 -35.48 3.38 33.64
N LEU A 332 -35.64 4.53 32.98
CA LEU A 332 -36.28 4.64 31.66
C LEU A 332 -35.45 3.95 30.57
N THR A 333 -34.12 4.07 30.61
CA THR A 333 -33.25 3.36 29.67
C THR A 333 -33.32 1.84 29.89
N ALA A 334 -33.33 1.41 31.15
CA ALA A 334 -33.50 0.00 31.50
C ALA A 334 -34.91 -0.53 31.08
N ALA A 335 -35.93 0.32 31.06
CA ALA A 335 -37.23 -0.08 30.56
C ALA A 335 -37.28 -0.17 29.03
N TYR A 336 -36.57 0.67 28.34
CA TYR A 336 -36.51 0.69 26.88
C TYR A 336 -35.78 -0.52 26.30
N HIS A 337 -34.58 -0.83 26.80
CA HIS A 337 -33.73 -1.88 26.24
C HIS A 337 -34.23 -3.31 26.36
N PRO A 338 -34.87 -3.78 27.47
CA PRO A 338 -35.47 -5.11 27.49
C PRO A 338 -36.56 -5.32 26.46
N VAL A 339 -37.24 -4.26 26.04
CA VAL A 339 -38.21 -4.31 24.97
C VAL A 339 -37.55 -4.40 23.60
N SER A 340 -36.33 -3.87 23.47
CA SER A 340 -35.60 -3.81 22.19
C SER A 340 -34.63 -5.00 21.99
N TYR A 341 -34.16 -5.66 23.05
CA TYR A 341 -33.15 -6.73 23.01
C TYR A 341 -33.65 -8.13 23.32
N THR A 342 -34.91 -8.36 23.27
CA THR A 342 -35.44 -9.72 23.46
C THR A 342 -35.30 -10.52 22.17
N HIS A 343 -34.16 -11.22 22.06
CA HIS A 343 -33.95 -12.33 21.13
C HIS A 343 -34.37 -13.62 21.76
#